data_55006f36d72919897967ac9875e08b1f
#
_entry.id   55006f36d72919897967ac9875e08b1f
#
_cell.length_a   1.000
_cell.length_b   1.000
_cell.length_c   1.000
_cell.angle_alpha   90.00
_cell.angle_beta   90.00
_cell.angle_gamma   90.00
#
_symmetry.space_group_name_H-M   'P 1'
#
loop_
_entity.id
_entity.type
_entity.pdbx_description
1 polymer ?
#
loop_
_entity_poly.entity_id
_entity_poly.type
_entity_poly.pdbx_seq_one_letter_code
_entity_poly.pdbx_strand_id
1 'polypeptide(L)'
;MKNAIFQYMVLNDAVDERGDIQGRKRSQVYREVADISRQSFLEYADIIDADYHYSDKQVYTAGHDDATALLFECLRVIYDPMFDQYDKVLFADTDIVVNTEENIFDVCEDGDVFGVLESDIVTANGGGYNSWDYKQDNYMNFVKKFQMHNIPIVPSMPPSRPSKLTILNTGIVVWSREARLRAREVFMNWEEWYYAKPEFHMSIMNDQPYISGQLLKHDFDLVTLDQTWNDSPHYATEEEFFEKAKMCHYTGGGWKIDMLRHYEENKFKIFLK
;
A
#
# COMPACT_ATOMS: atom_id res chain seq x y z
N MET A 1 -4.33 19.04 14.73
CA MET A 1 -3.37 17.97 14.39
C MET A 1 -2.68 18.34 13.09
N LYS A 2 -1.38 18.10 12.99
CA LYS A 2 -0.64 18.34 11.75
C LYS A 2 -0.46 17.00 11.03
N ASN A 3 -1.06 16.86 9.86
CA ASN A 3 -1.05 15.62 9.09
C ASN A 3 -0.29 15.79 7.78
N ALA A 4 0.22 14.70 7.22
CA ALA A 4 0.87 14.70 5.92
C ALA A 4 0.46 13.51 5.06
N ILE A 5 0.58 13.68 3.76
CA ILE A 5 0.46 12.64 2.74
C ILE A 5 1.82 12.47 2.08
N PHE A 6 2.26 11.24 1.91
CA PHE A 6 3.48 10.90 1.21
C PHE A 6 3.24 9.92 0.08
N GLN A 7 3.75 10.27 -1.10
CA GLN A 7 3.83 9.39 -2.26
C GLN A 7 5.24 9.37 -2.83
N TYR A 8 5.61 8.31 -3.50
CA TYR A 8 6.84 8.27 -4.28
C TYR A 8 6.64 7.50 -5.59
N MET A 9 7.41 7.87 -6.62
CA MET A 9 7.57 7.09 -7.84
C MET A 9 9.02 7.15 -8.29
N VAL A 10 9.74 6.08 -8.05
CA VAL A 10 11.12 5.93 -8.55
C VAL A 10 11.08 5.03 -9.78
N LEU A 11 11.56 5.56 -10.90
CA LEU A 11 11.66 4.84 -12.16
C LEU A 11 13.14 4.64 -12.51
N ASN A 12 13.55 3.40 -12.59
CA ASN A 12 14.86 3.00 -13.08
C ASN A 12 14.72 2.01 -14.25
N ASP A 13 15.85 1.62 -14.85
CA ASP A 13 15.85 0.73 -16.03
C ASP A 13 15.19 -0.63 -15.73
N ALA A 14 15.28 -1.14 -14.50
CA ALA A 14 14.65 -2.39 -14.07
C ALA A 14 13.13 -2.38 -14.19
N VAL A 15 12.50 -1.21 -14.22
CA VAL A 15 11.05 -1.08 -14.43
C VAL A 15 10.67 -1.50 -15.86
N ASP A 16 11.45 -1.08 -16.87
CA ASP A 16 11.19 -1.41 -18.27
C ASP A 16 11.59 -2.88 -18.59
N GLU A 17 12.54 -3.46 -17.86
CA GLU A 17 12.91 -4.88 -17.99
C GLU A 17 11.75 -5.84 -17.69
N ARG A 18 10.73 -5.39 -16.95
CA ARG A 18 9.49 -6.14 -16.69
C ARG A 18 8.56 -6.24 -17.92
N GLY A 19 8.95 -5.65 -19.03
CA GLY A 19 8.22 -5.67 -20.30
C GLY A 19 7.13 -4.61 -20.42
N ASP A 20 6.67 -4.41 -21.64
CA ASP A 20 5.67 -3.41 -21.99
C ASP A 20 4.28 -3.72 -21.41
N ILE A 21 3.50 -2.67 -21.19
CA ILE A 21 2.08 -2.76 -20.85
C ILE A 21 1.28 -2.38 -22.09
N GLN A 22 0.58 -3.34 -22.67
CA GLN A 22 -0.21 -3.17 -23.90
C GLN A 22 0.55 -2.44 -25.02
N GLY A 23 1.82 -2.80 -25.24
CA GLY A 23 2.68 -2.23 -26.28
C GLY A 23 3.26 -0.85 -25.96
N ARG A 24 3.07 -0.34 -24.76
CA ARG A 24 3.66 0.91 -24.27
C ARG A 24 4.76 0.59 -23.25
N LYS A 25 5.85 1.36 -23.27
CA LYS A 25 6.91 1.22 -22.24
C LYS A 25 6.32 1.35 -20.85
N ARG A 26 6.68 0.42 -19.96
CA ARG A 26 6.16 0.38 -18.59
C ARG A 26 6.46 1.67 -17.83
N SER A 27 7.67 2.19 -17.94
CA SER A 27 8.09 3.46 -17.30
C SER A 27 7.26 4.65 -17.76
N GLN A 28 6.84 4.67 -19.04
CA GLN A 28 5.95 5.72 -19.56
C GLN A 28 4.56 5.63 -18.93
N VAL A 29 3.96 4.43 -18.92
CA VAL A 29 2.63 4.21 -18.31
C VAL A 29 2.65 4.57 -16.82
N TYR A 30 3.69 4.13 -16.10
CA TYR A 30 3.82 4.43 -14.67
C TYR A 30 3.96 5.92 -14.38
N ARG A 31 4.68 6.66 -15.24
CA ARG A 31 4.81 8.12 -15.09
C ARG A 31 3.47 8.83 -15.26
N GLU A 32 2.73 8.50 -16.33
CA GLU A 32 1.40 9.08 -16.58
C GLU A 32 0.42 8.77 -15.45
N VAL A 33 0.40 7.54 -14.96
CA VAL A 33 -0.41 7.11 -13.83
C VAL A 33 -0.03 7.88 -12.55
N ALA A 34 1.28 7.99 -12.28
CA ALA A 34 1.77 8.73 -11.12
C ALA A 34 1.43 10.23 -11.18
N ASP A 35 1.44 10.84 -12.36
CA ASP A 35 1.08 12.25 -12.54
C ASP A 35 -0.41 12.47 -12.21
N ILE A 36 -1.31 11.59 -12.65
CA ILE A 36 -2.75 11.64 -12.31
C ILE A 36 -2.96 11.44 -10.81
N SER A 37 -2.33 10.40 -10.24
CA SER A 37 -2.39 10.12 -8.81
C SER A 37 -1.94 11.33 -8.00
N ARG A 38 -0.74 11.86 -8.32
CA ARG A 38 -0.16 13.03 -7.67
C ARG A 38 -1.09 14.24 -7.72
N GLN A 39 -1.71 14.53 -8.87
CA GLN A 39 -2.65 15.62 -8.99
C GLN A 39 -3.85 15.42 -8.05
N SER A 40 -4.42 14.22 -8.02
CA SER A 40 -5.56 13.93 -7.14
C SER A 40 -5.22 14.09 -5.66
N PHE A 41 -4.03 13.67 -5.24
CA PHE A 41 -3.58 13.81 -3.86
C PHE A 41 -3.18 15.24 -3.49
N LEU A 42 -2.70 16.04 -4.43
CA LEU A 42 -2.47 17.47 -4.21
C LEU A 42 -3.80 18.20 -3.92
N GLU A 43 -4.82 17.98 -4.76
CA GLU A 43 -6.15 18.55 -4.56
C GLU A 43 -6.78 18.07 -3.25
N TYR A 44 -6.62 16.76 -2.95
CA TYR A 44 -7.13 16.19 -1.71
C TYR A 44 -6.43 16.77 -0.47
N ALA A 45 -5.12 16.94 -0.51
CA ALA A 45 -4.36 17.52 0.60
C ALA A 45 -4.84 18.95 0.92
N ASP A 46 -5.11 19.76 -0.10
CA ASP A 46 -5.70 21.08 0.07
C ASP A 46 -7.10 21.05 0.70
N ILE A 47 -7.94 20.08 0.32
CA ILE A 47 -9.29 19.90 0.86
C ILE A 47 -9.25 19.55 2.35
N ILE A 48 -8.33 18.66 2.77
CA ILE A 48 -8.27 18.14 4.13
C ILE A 48 -7.27 18.88 5.04
N ASP A 49 -6.66 19.96 4.57
CA ASP A 49 -5.63 20.75 5.28
C ASP A 49 -4.45 19.87 5.75
N ALA A 50 -3.85 19.11 4.82
CA ALA A 50 -2.68 18.27 5.06
C ALA A 50 -1.49 18.69 4.20
N ASP A 51 -0.27 18.53 4.72
CA ASP A 51 0.94 18.75 3.92
C ASP A 51 1.11 17.60 2.91
N TYR A 52 1.46 17.90 1.67
CA TYR A 52 1.71 16.88 0.65
C TYR A 52 3.20 16.80 0.29
N HIS A 53 3.74 15.59 0.31
CA HIS A 53 5.12 15.29 -0.04
C HIS A 53 5.19 14.25 -1.15
N TYR A 54 5.96 14.53 -2.19
CA TYR A 54 6.22 13.61 -3.28
C TYR A 54 7.72 13.43 -3.51
N SER A 55 8.16 12.22 -3.81
CA SER A 55 9.55 11.93 -4.14
C SER A 55 9.67 11.15 -5.44
N ASP A 56 10.50 11.63 -6.35
CA ASP A 56 10.95 10.92 -7.54
C ASP A 56 12.36 10.32 -7.37
N LYS A 57 12.90 10.39 -6.15
CA LYS A 57 14.25 9.92 -5.81
C LYS A 57 14.20 8.71 -4.92
N GLN A 58 15.06 7.76 -5.23
CA GLN A 58 15.39 6.65 -4.36
C GLN A 58 16.27 7.17 -3.21
N VAL A 59 15.78 7.08 -1.99
CA VAL A 59 16.45 7.60 -0.79
C VAL A 59 16.69 6.49 0.23
N TYR A 60 15.65 5.82 0.68
CA TYR A 60 15.75 4.80 1.72
C TYR A 60 16.36 3.51 1.20
N THR A 61 16.06 3.16 -0.04
CA THR A 61 16.58 1.96 -0.70
C THR A 61 17.76 2.26 -1.62
N ALA A 62 18.45 3.39 -1.42
CA ALA A 62 19.57 3.83 -2.25
C ALA A 62 20.67 2.75 -2.33
N GLY A 63 21.13 2.46 -3.55
CA GLY A 63 22.11 1.41 -3.82
C GLY A 63 21.52 0.06 -4.24
N HIS A 64 20.19 -0.07 -4.27
CA HIS A 64 19.48 -1.25 -4.77
C HIS A 64 18.78 -0.92 -6.10
N ASP A 65 19.27 -1.53 -7.19
CA ASP A 65 18.73 -1.27 -8.54
C ASP A 65 17.54 -2.14 -8.91
N ASP A 66 17.18 -3.12 -8.09
CA ASP A 66 16.05 -4.03 -8.30
C ASP A 66 14.73 -3.30 -8.09
N ALA A 67 13.84 -3.38 -9.07
CA ALA A 67 12.51 -2.77 -8.99
C ALA A 67 11.65 -3.27 -7.82
N THR A 68 11.96 -4.44 -7.23
CA THR A 68 11.23 -4.93 -6.04
C THR A 68 11.75 -4.25 -4.77
N ALA A 69 13.04 -3.92 -4.70
CA ALA A 69 13.61 -3.17 -3.58
C ALA A 69 12.98 -1.76 -3.49
N LEU A 70 12.64 -1.16 -4.62
CA LEU A 70 11.98 0.16 -4.66
C LEU A 70 10.65 0.19 -3.92
N LEU A 71 9.97 -0.94 -3.77
CA LEU A 71 8.72 -1.01 -2.99
C LEU A 71 8.91 -0.65 -1.52
N PHE A 72 10.14 -0.80 -0.99
CA PHE A 72 10.47 -0.43 0.39
C PHE A 72 10.72 1.07 0.61
N GLU A 73 10.68 1.91 -0.45
CA GLU A 73 10.70 3.38 -0.28
C GLU A 73 9.50 3.89 0.54
N CYS A 74 8.39 3.13 0.61
CA CYS A 74 7.26 3.43 1.50
C CYS A 74 7.68 3.54 2.97
N LEU A 75 8.74 2.84 3.39
CA LEU A 75 9.26 2.88 4.75
C LEU A 75 9.87 4.25 5.13
N ARG A 76 10.05 5.15 4.18
CA ARG A 76 10.48 6.53 4.50
C ARG A 76 9.55 7.21 5.49
N VAL A 77 8.27 6.92 5.48
CA VAL A 77 7.34 7.47 6.49
C VAL A 77 7.76 7.12 7.91
N ILE A 78 8.45 5.99 8.09
CA ILE A 78 8.97 5.52 9.38
C ILE A 78 10.35 6.12 9.68
N TYR A 79 11.27 6.07 8.69
CA TYR A 79 12.69 6.29 8.93
C TYR A 79 13.19 7.69 8.59
N ASP A 80 12.47 8.48 7.77
CA ASP A 80 12.85 9.82 7.41
C ASP A 80 12.40 10.82 8.49
N PRO A 81 13.35 11.52 9.16
CA PRO A 81 13.02 12.46 10.24
C PRO A 81 12.13 13.61 9.83
N MET A 82 12.01 13.90 8.51
CA MET A 82 11.11 14.96 8.03
C MET A 82 9.66 14.75 8.46
N PHE A 83 9.26 13.46 8.66
CA PHE A 83 7.91 13.11 9.08
C PHE A 83 7.68 13.19 10.60
N ASP A 84 8.71 13.36 11.42
CA ASP A 84 8.57 13.36 12.89
C ASP A 84 7.73 14.53 13.43
N GLN A 85 7.56 15.60 12.65
CA GLN A 85 6.73 16.75 12.99
C GLN A 85 5.22 16.52 12.81
N TYR A 86 4.80 15.44 12.13
CA TYR A 86 3.39 15.16 11.83
C TYR A 86 2.79 14.19 12.84
N ASP A 87 1.56 14.47 13.25
CA ASP A 87 0.79 13.59 14.13
C ASP A 87 0.41 12.29 13.41
N LYS A 88 -0.04 12.40 12.15
CA LYS A 88 -0.31 11.25 11.28
C LYS A 88 0.29 11.47 9.90
N VAL A 89 0.73 10.38 9.28
CA VAL A 89 1.20 10.36 7.88
C VAL A 89 0.48 9.28 7.12
N LEU A 90 -0.20 9.68 6.04
CA LEU A 90 -0.74 8.78 5.04
C LEU A 90 0.36 8.47 4.02
N PHE A 91 0.74 7.21 3.89
CA PHE A 91 1.41 6.71 2.69
C PHE A 91 0.37 6.27 1.66
N ALA A 92 0.55 6.64 0.40
CA ALA A 92 -0.29 6.20 -0.69
C ALA A 92 0.53 5.80 -1.92
N ASP A 93 0.19 4.68 -2.56
CA ASP A 93 0.77 4.27 -3.84
C ASP A 93 0.40 5.25 -4.95
N THR A 94 1.26 5.34 -5.96
CA THR A 94 1.08 6.26 -7.09
C THR A 94 0.20 5.72 -8.22
N ASP A 95 -0.51 4.64 -8.00
CA ASP A 95 -1.58 4.10 -8.84
C ASP A 95 -2.96 4.17 -8.17
N ILE A 96 -3.09 5.13 -7.25
CA ILE A 96 -4.33 5.44 -6.55
C ILE A 96 -4.81 6.82 -6.96
N VAL A 97 -6.12 6.96 -7.18
CA VAL A 97 -6.79 8.24 -7.40
C VAL A 97 -7.81 8.47 -6.29
N VAL A 98 -7.74 9.63 -5.67
CA VAL A 98 -8.74 10.05 -4.69
C VAL A 98 -10.07 10.32 -5.39
N ASN A 99 -11.19 9.85 -4.81
CA ASN A 99 -12.53 10.01 -5.35
C ASN A 99 -13.54 10.51 -4.30
N THR A 100 -13.03 11.17 -3.25
CA THR A 100 -13.81 11.69 -2.11
C THR A 100 -13.22 12.99 -1.59
N GLU A 101 -14.05 13.76 -0.85
CA GLU A 101 -13.62 14.91 -0.05
C GLU A 101 -13.56 14.58 1.45
N GLU A 102 -13.97 13.36 1.84
CA GLU A 102 -13.91 12.94 3.24
C GLU A 102 -12.46 12.85 3.72
N ASN A 103 -12.20 13.39 4.90
CA ASN A 103 -10.85 13.38 5.47
C ASN A 103 -10.52 12.00 6.07
N ILE A 104 -9.57 11.29 5.50
CA ILE A 104 -9.13 9.98 5.99
C ILE A 104 -8.62 10.04 7.44
N PHE A 105 -8.02 11.15 7.85
CA PHE A 105 -7.48 11.29 9.21
C PHE A 105 -8.57 11.37 10.27
N ASP A 106 -9.80 11.75 9.92
CA ASP A 106 -10.93 11.82 10.83
C ASP A 106 -11.48 10.43 11.18
N VAL A 107 -11.27 9.44 10.30
CA VAL A 107 -11.64 8.04 10.57
C VAL A 107 -10.50 7.22 11.20
N CYS A 108 -9.32 7.84 11.35
CA CYS A 108 -8.15 7.24 11.99
C CYS A 108 -8.02 7.77 13.43
N GLU A 109 -8.89 7.32 14.34
CA GLU A 109 -8.88 7.80 15.71
C GLU A 109 -7.82 7.07 16.56
N ASP A 110 -8.23 6.22 17.47
CA ASP A 110 -7.32 5.52 18.38
C ASP A 110 -6.71 4.28 17.71
N GLY A 111 -5.39 4.28 17.51
CA GLY A 111 -4.65 3.17 16.92
C GLY A 111 -3.24 3.56 16.50
N ASP A 112 -2.42 2.56 16.26
CA ASP A 112 -1.04 2.74 15.80
C ASP A 112 -0.97 2.94 14.27
N VAL A 113 -1.63 2.03 13.54
CA VAL A 113 -1.60 1.94 12.08
C VAL A 113 -2.99 1.68 11.55
N PHE A 114 -3.36 2.34 10.46
CA PHE A 114 -4.68 2.22 9.84
C PHE A 114 -4.52 1.87 8.36
N GLY A 115 -5.34 0.94 7.88
CA GLY A 115 -5.32 0.55 6.48
C GLY A 115 -6.34 -0.52 6.16
N VAL A 116 -6.42 -0.93 4.90
CA VAL A 116 -7.37 -1.93 4.41
C VAL A 116 -6.70 -3.28 4.30
N LEU A 117 -7.36 -4.32 4.78
CA LEU A 117 -6.83 -5.68 4.63
C LEU A 117 -7.05 -6.16 3.20
N GLU A 118 -6.03 -6.81 2.64
CA GLU A 118 -6.09 -7.41 1.32
C GLU A 118 -7.29 -8.37 1.17
N SER A 119 -7.58 -9.15 2.22
CA SER A 119 -8.73 -10.06 2.25
C SER A 119 -10.08 -9.33 2.14
N ASP A 120 -10.19 -8.12 2.65
CA ASP A 120 -11.43 -7.38 2.66
C ASP A 120 -11.71 -6.78 1.27
N ILE A 121 -10.69 -6.30 0.58
CA ILE A 121 -10.77 -5.85 -0.82
C ILE A 121 -11.27 -6.99 -1.72
N VAL A 122 -10.68 -8.18 -1.61
CA VAL A 122 -11.03 -9.34 -2.43
C VAL A 122 -12.44 -9.85 -2.11
N THR A 123 -12.81 -9.92 -0.83
CA THR A 123 -14.09 -10.50 -0.40
C THR A 123 -15.27 -9.58 -0.72
N ALA A 124 -15.13 -8.28 -0.53
CA ALA A 124 -16.18 -7.31 -0.80
C ALA A 124 -16.60 -7.29 -2.27
N ASN A 125 -15.68 -7.65 -3.15
CA ASN A 125 -15.85 -7.58 -4.59
C ASN A 125 -16.16 -8.95 -5.25
N GLY A 126 -16.57 -9.96 -4.48
CA GLY A 126 -17.02 -11.26 -5.00
C GLY A 126 -15.88 -12.15 -5.52
N GLY A 127 -14.65 -11.79 -5.29
CA GLY A 127 -13.48 -12.59 -5.64
C GLY A 127 -13.45 -13.89 -4.83
N GLY A 128 -13.43 -15.03 -5.54
CA GLY A 128 -13.39 -16.33 -4.91
C GLY A 128 -12.11 -16.57 -4.10
N TYR A 129 -12.29 -17.14 -2.94
CA TYR A 129 -11.26 -17.47 -1.94
C TYR A 129 -10.06 -18.29 -2.51
N ASN A 130 -10.24 -19.01 -3.61
CA ASN A 130 -9.31 -20.02 -4.12
C ASN A 130 -7.95 -19.48 -4.61
N SER A 131 -7.85 -18.25 -5.08
CA SER A 131 -6.55 -17.67 -5.48
C SER A 131 -5.77 -17.12 -4.29
N TRP A 132 -6.45 -16.88 -3.17
CA TRP A 132 -5.88 -16.35 -1.93
C TRP A 132 -5.36 -17.45 -1.02
N ASP A 133 -5.98 -18.64 -0.99
CA ASP A 133 -5.50 -19.77 -0.17
C ASP A 133 -4.05 -20.10 -0.52
N TYR A 134 -3.71 -20.08 -1.81
CA TYR A 134 -2.33 -20.33 -2.25
C TYR A 134 -1.35 -19.22 -1.81
N LYS A 135 -1.74 -17.95 -1.91
CA LYS A 135 -0.91 -16.82 -1.45
C LYS A 135 -0.79 -16.81 0.08
N GLN A 136 -1.87 -17.15 0.79
CA GLN A 136 -1.87 -17.27 2.24
C GLN A 136 -1.00 -18.40 2.74
N ASP A 137 -1.06 -19.59 2.11
CA ASP A 137 -0.21 -20.71 2.48
C ASP A 137 1.28 -20.40 2.29
N ASN A 138 1.63 -19.74 1.18
CA ASN A 138 3.00 -19.30 0.94
C ASN A 138 3.45 -18.24 1.94
N TYR A 139 2.60 -17.26 2.25
CA TYR A 139 2.88 -16.27 3.28
C TYR A 139 3.00 -16.90 4.67
N MET A 140 2.11 -17.83 5.03
CA MET A 140 2.19 -18.55 6.31
C MET A 140 3.44 -19.43 6.39
N ASN A 141 3.85 -20.06 5.30
CA ASN A 141 5.10 -20.82 5.28
C ASN A 141 6.30 -19.88 5.46
N PHE A 142 6.25 -18.69 4.88
CA PHE A 142 7.26 -17.67 5.06
C PHE A 142 7.29 -17.12 6.50
N VAL A 143 6.14 -16.73 7.06
CA VAL A 143 6.01 -16.33 8.46
C VAL A 143 6.49 -17.44 9.40
N LYS A 144 6.12 -18.70 9.15
CA LYS A 144 6.61 -19.85 9.90
C LYS A 144 8.12 -20.01 9.82
N LYS A 145 8.74 -19.76 8.69
CA LYS A 145 10.21 -19.83 8.55
C LYS A 145 10.91 -18.73 9.32
N PHE A 146 10.42 -17.50 9.26
CA PHE A 146 10.94 -16.40 10.10
C PHE A 146 10.69 -16.64 11.60
N GLN A 147 9.67 -17.42 11.97
CA GLN A 147 9.43 -17.83 13.34
C GLN A 147 10.47 -18.79 13.90
N MET A 148 11.12 -19.60 13.05
CA MET A 148 12.27 -20.39 13.48
C MET A 148 13.42 -19.52 13.99
N HIS A 149 13.37 -18.20 13.78
CA HIS A 149 14.28 -17.18 14.31
C HIS A 149 13.67 -16.33 15.44
N ASN A 150 12.75 -16.89 16.26
CA ASN A 150 12.10 -16.21 17.39
C ASN A 150 11.06 -15.13 17.04
N ILE A 151 10.45 -15.17 15.88
CA ILE A 151 9.27 -14.36 15.60
C ILE A 151 8.05 -15.14 16.08
N PRO A 152 7.31 -14.67 17.11
CA PRO A 152 6.11 -15.39 17.58
C PRO A 152 5.05 -15.48 16.47
N ILE A 153 4.45 -16.64 16.31
CA ILE A 153 3.24 -16.81 15.49
C ILE A 153 2.12 -16.03 16.15
N VAL A 154 1.36 -15.33 15.32
CA VAL A 154 0.06 -14.81 15.73
C VAL A 154 -0.68 -15.92 16.44
N PRO A 155 -1.13 -15.70 17.69
CA PRO A 155 -1.99 -16.67 18.35
C PRO A 155 -3.13 -17.00 17.39
N SER A 156 -3.40 -18.28 17.19
CA SER A 156 -4.46 -18.75 16.33
C SER A 156 -5.73 -17.96 16.62
N MET A 157 -6.22 -17.19 15.63
CA MET A 157 -7.56 -16.63 15.71
C MET A 157 -8.53 -17.78 16.01
N PRO A 158 -9.60 -17.54 16.77
CA PRO A 158 -10.53 -18.60 17.17
C PRO A 158 -11.00 -19.35 15.92
N PRO A 159 -11.15 -20.69 16.01
CA PRO A 159 -11.38 -21.58 14.88
C PRO A 159 -12.69 -21.36 14.11
N SER A 160 -13.48 -20.39 14.50
CA SER A 160 -14.75 -20.02 13.84
C SER A 160 -14.60 -19.08 12.64
N ARG A 161 -13.41 -18.54 12.37
CA ARG A 161 -13.10 -17.84 11.12
C ARG A 161 -11.87 -18.46 10.51
N PRO A 162 -11.94 -18.97 9.25
CA PRO A 162 -10.74 -19.37 8.54
C PRO A 162 -9.78 -18.21 8.62
N SER A 163 -8.55 -18.48 9.02
CA SER A 163 -7.50 -17.51 9.33
C SER A 163 -7.51 -16.34 8.33
N LYS A 164 -8.18 -15.25 8.68
CA LYS A 164 -7.96 -13.97 8.01
C LYS A 164 -6.52 -13.61 8.36
N LEU A 165 -5.60 -13.92 7.48
CA LEU A 165 -4.28 -13.35 7.56
C LEU A 165 -4.47 -11.85 7.46
N THR A 166 -4.02 -11.16 8.45
CA THR A 166 -4.02 -9.72 8.55
C THR A 166 -2.92 -9.17 7.63
N ILE A 167 -3.03 -9.44 6.32
CA ILE A 167 -2.15 -8.80 5.34
C ILE A 167 -2.75 -7.45 5.03
N LEU A 168 -2.06 -6.43 5.48
CA LEU A 168 -2.35 -5.06 5.14
C LEU A 168 -2.04 -4.85 3.65
N ASN A 169 -2.98 -4.30 2.90
CA ASN A 169 -2.65 -3.77 1.59
C ASN A 169 -1.91 -2.44 1.78
N THR A 170 -0.67 -2.38 1.35
CA THR A 170 0.21 -1.23 1.60
C THR A 170 -0.05 -0.05 0.66
N GLY A 171 -0.99 -0.15 -0.28
CA GLY A 171 -1.33 0.97 -1.15
C GLY A 171 -1.86 2.20 -0.40
N ILE A 172 -2.55 2.00 0.73
CA ILE A 172 -3.04 3.06 1.63
C ILE A 172 -2.74 2.66 3.07
N VAL A 173 -1.84 3.39 3.72
CA VAL A 173 -1.50 3.16 5.13
C VAL A 173 -1.35 4.48 5.86
N VAL A 174 -2.13 4.68 6.92
CA VAL A 174 -1.96 5.83 7.82
C VAL A 174 -1.19 5.37 9.07
N TRP A 175 -0.15 6.09 9.41
CA TRP A 175 0.71 5.85 10.56
C TRP A 175 0.54 6.96 11.58
N SER A 176 0.30 6.63 12.85
CA SER A 176 0.44 7.59 13.94
C SER A 176 1.92 7.95 14.16
N ARG A 177 2.18 9.08 14.81
CA ARG A 177 3.55 9.50 15.15
C ARG A 177 4.23 8.49 16.07
N GLU A 178 3.52 8.06 17.10
CA GLU A 178 3.99 7.10 18.08
C GLU A 178 4.34 5.78 17.42
N ALA A 179 3.50 5.30 16.51
CA ALA A 179 3.75 4.06 15.77
C ALA A 179 5.00 4.16 14.89
N ARG A 180 5.21 5.27 14.20
CA ARG A 180 6.42 5.47 13.36
C ARG A 180 7.69 5.49 14.19
N LEU A 181 7.69 6.21 15.31
CA LEU A 181 8.85 6.26 16.20
C LEU A 181 9.15 4.89 16.82
N ARG A 182 8.11 4.17 17.26
CA ARG A 182 8.24 2.80 17.77
C ARG A 182 8.72 1.83 16.69
N ALA A 183 8.17 1.88 15.48
CA ALA A 183 8.57 1.03 14.37
C ALA A 183 10.05 1.21 14.01
N ARG A 184 10.56 2.44 14.05
CA ARG A 184 11.98 2.76 13.80
C ARG A 184 12.91 2.03 14.76
N GLU A 185 12.47 1.79 15.99
CA GLU A 185 13.27 1.13 17.02
C GLU A 185 13.18 -0.40 16.94
N VAL A 186 12.02 -0.95 16.56
CA VAL A 186 11.75 -2.38 16.73
C VAL A 186 11.69 -3.18 15.43
N PHE A 187 11.42 -2.54 14.28
CA PHE A 187 11.37 -3.26 13.02
C PHE A 187 12.74 -3.79 12.61
N MET A 188 12.78 -5.02 12.12
CA MET A 188 14.00 -5.58 11.56
C MET A 188 14.42 -4.78 10.31
N ASN A 189 15.71 -4.81 9.99
CA ASN A 189 16.18 -4.22 8.74
C ASN A 189 15.48 -4.89 7.54
N TRP A 190 14.88 -4.08 6.64
CA TRP A 190 14.19 -4.58 5.46
C TRP A 190 15.09 -5.38 4.52
N GLU A 191 16.40 -5.07 4.47
CA GLU A 191 17.37 -5.81 3.67
C GLU A 191 17.52 -7.27 4.14
N GLU A 192 17.48 -7.52 5.45
CA GLU A 192 17.51 -8.89 5.98
C GLU A 192 16.30 -9.69 5.49
N TRP A 193 15.14 -9.05 5.48
CA TRP A 193 13.93 -9.62 4.91
C TRP A 193 14.07 -9.82 3.39
N TYR A 194 14.53 -8.81 2.69
CA TYR A 194 14.69 -8.82 1.25
C TYR A 194 15.65 -9.91 0.76
N TYR A 195 16.80 -10.06 1.41
CA TYR A 195 17.81 -11.06 1.02
C TYR A 195 17.50 -12.49 1.49
N ALA A 196 16.52 -12.69 2.36
CA ALA A 196 15.99 -14.02 2.67
C ALA A 196 15.22 -14.66 1.49
N LYS A 197 15.03 -13.92 0.39
CA LYS A 197 14.31 -14.29 -0.83
C LYS A 197 14.67 -15.59 -1.54
N PRO A 198 15.94 -16.04 -1.65
CA PRO A 198 16.27 -17.11 -2.60
C PRO A 198 15.51 -18.41 -2.42
N GLU A 199 14.83 -18.57 -1.29
CA GLU A 199 14.11 -19.78 -0.95
C GLU A 199 12.58 -19.66 -1.13
N PHE A 200 12.06 -18.50 -1.54
CA PHE A 200 10.64 -18.22 -1.68
C PHE A 200 10.30 -17.60 -3.04
N HIS A 201 9.12 -17.90 -3.55
CA HIS A 201 8.63 -17.32 -4.81
C HIS A 201 8.58 -15.79 -4.73
N MET A 202 9.21 -15.12 -5.69
CA MET A 202 9.46 -13.67 -5.75
C MET A 202 8.23 -12.77 -5.60
N SER A 203 7.02 -13.27 -5.86
CA SER A 203 5.78 -12.48 -5.82
C SER A 203 5.26 -12.14 -4.43
N ILE A 204 5.87 -12.69 -3.37
CA ILE A 204 5.36 -12.59 -1.99
C ILE A 204 6.26 -11.74 -1.11
N MET A 205 7.43 -11.33 -1.60
CA MET A 205 8.50 -10.75 -0.80
C MET A 205 8.66 -9.25 -1.04
N ASN A 206 7.57 -8.54 -0.99
CA ASN A 206 7.53 -7.08 -1.06
C ASN A 206 7.31 -6.46 0.34
N ASP A 207 7.12 -5.16 0.35
CA ASP A 207 6.83 -4.34 1.52
C ASP A 207 5.58 -4.79 2.31
N GLN A 208 4.54 -5.24 1.62
CA GLN A 208 3.25 -5.62 2.20
C GLN A 208 3.36 -6.75 3.24
N PRO A 209 3.94 -7.94 2.93
CA PRO A 209 4.17 -8.96 3.94
C PRO A 209 5.22 -8.57 4.98
N TYR A 210 6.20 -7.75 4.63
CA TYR A 210 7.17 -7.23 5.59
C TYR A 210 6.47 -6.37 6.64
N ILE A 211 5.75 -5.33 6.24
CA ILE A 211 5.05 -4.43 7.16
C ILE A 211 4.06 -5.20 8.00
N SER A 212 3.20 -6.02 7.39
CA SER A 212 2.22 -6.84 8.12
C SER A 212 2.88 -7.75 9.15
N GLY A 213 3.98 -8.39 8.79
CA GLY A 213 4.75 -9.25 9.70
C GLY A 213 5.37 -8.49 10.87
N GLN A 214 5.91 -7.30 10.63
CA GLN A 214 6.51 -6.47 11.68
C GLN A 214 5.44 -5.92 12.64
N LEU A 215 4.30 -5.46 12.13
CA LEU A 215 3.17 -4.99 12.94
C LEU A 215 2.70 -6.09 13.91
N LEU A 216 2.51 -7.31 13.40
CA LEU A 216 2.09 -8.45 14.21
C LEU A 216 3.14 -8.88 15.23
N LYS A 217 4.41 -8.93 14.83
CA LYS A 217 5.52 -9.34 15.70
C LYS A 217 5.66 -8.44 16.93
N HIS A 218 5.39 -7.16 16.76
CA HIS A 218 5.63 -6.14 17.77
C HIS A 218 4.34 -5.60 18.39
N ASP A 219 3.21 -6.31 18.24
CA ASP A 219 1.92 -5.98 18.85
C ASP A 219 1.48 -4.53 18.58
N PHE A 220 1.57 -4.09 17.31
CA PHE A 220 1.00 -2.82 16.90
C PHE A 220 -0.51 -2.93 16.81
N ASP A 221 -1.21 -1.89 17.24
CA ASP A 221 -2.66 -1.78 17.07
C ASP A 221 -2.99 -1.41 15.63
N LEU A 222 -3.34 -2.43 14.83
CA LEU A 222 -3.77 -2.28 13.44
C LEU A 222 -5.29 -2.14 13.36
N VAL A 223 -5.75 -0.94 13.08
CA VAL A 223 -7.16 -0.63 12.87
C VAL A 223 -7.51 -0.75 11.38
N THR A 224 -8.48 -1.60 11.08
CA THR A 224 -8.96 -1.81 9.71
C THR A 224 -9.90 -0.69 9.28
N LEU A 225 -9.56 -0.04 8.19
CA LEU A 225 -10.44 0.88 7.50
C LEU A 225 -11.45 0.13 6.62
N ASP A 226 -12.57 0.77 6.30
CA ASP A 226 -13.51 0.28 5.30
C ASP A 226 -12.80 0.15 3.93
N GLN A 227 -13.14 -0.91 3.16
CA GLN A 227 -12.46 -1.19 1.89
C GLN A 227 -12.57 -0.06 0.88
N THR A 228 -13.57 0.80 0.97
CA THR A 228 -13.73 1.95 0.06
C THR A 228 -12.55 2.92 0.11
N TRP A 229 -11.75 2.90 1.18
CA TRP A 229 -10.51 3.66 1.30
C TRP A 229 -9.32 3.07 0.54
N ASN A 230 -9.47 1.88 -0.05
CA ASN A 230 -8.46 1.25 -0.88
C ASN A 230 -9.12 0.24 -1.82
N ASP A 231 -10.11 0.69 -2.58
CA ASP A 231 -10.93 -0.18 -3.41
C ASP A 231 -10.33 -0.38 -4.80
N SER A 232 -10.57 -1.56 -5.37
CA SER A 232 -9.98 -1.95 -6.65
C SER A 232 -11.06 -2.24 -7.70
N PRO A 233 -10.89 -1.73 -8.93
CA PRO A 233 -11.84 -1.97 -10.02
C PRO A 233 -11.90 -3.42 -10.49
N HIS A 234 -11.05 -4.30 -9.97
CA HIS A 234 -10.98 -5.70 -10.39
C HIS A 234 -12.25 -6.51 -10.14
N TYR A 235 -13.08 -6.09 -9.21
CA TYR A 235 -14.07 -6.96 -8.59
C TYR A 235 -15.51 -6.43 -8.62
N ALA A 236 -15.71 -5.18 -9.06
CA ALA A 236 -17.02 -4.55 -9.15
C ALA A 236 -17.36 -4.15 -10.59
N THR A 237 -18.62 -3.86 -10.87
CA THR A 237 -18.95 -3.12 -12.09
C THR A 237 -18.38 -1.71 -12.00
N GLU A 238 -18.05 -1.11 -13.14
CA GLU A 238 -17.44 0.22 -13.18
C GLU A 238 -18.32 1.27 -12.47
N GLU A 239 -19.66 1.19 -12.64
CA GLU A 239 -20.60 2.10 -11.99
C GLU A 239 -20.57 1.96 -10.46
N GLU A 240 -20.68 0.74 -9.93
CA GLU A 240 -20.62 0.47 -8.49
C GLU A 240 -19.28 0.88 -7.87
N PHE A 241 -18.18 0.69 -8.61
CA PHE A 241 -16.86 1.07 -8.17
C PHE A 241 -16.77 2.59 -7.95
N PHE A 242 -17.11 3.41 -8.95
CA PHE A 242 -17.03 4.86 -8.83
C PHE A 242 -18.06 5.47 -7.88
N GLU A 243 -19.16 4.78 -7.62
CA GLU A 243 -20.14 5.21 -6.63
C GLU A 243 -19.59 5.10 -5.20
N LYS A 244 -18.88 4.00 -4.89
CA LYS A 244 -18.49 3.61 -3.53
C LYS A 244 -17.04 3.95 -3.18
N ALA A 245 -16.11 3.76 -4.12
CA ALA A 245 -14.69 3.92 -3.84
C ALA A 245 -14.35 5.37 -3.45
N LYS A 246 -13.73 5.53 -2.30
CA LYS A 246 -13.16 6.80 -1.83
C LYS A 246 -11.74 6.98 -2.35
N MET A 247 -10.98 5.90 -2.44
CA MET A 247 -9.67 5.84 -3.09
C MET A 247 -9.65 4.66 -4.05
N CYS A 248 -9.44 4.96 -5.33
CA CYS A 248 -9.49 4.02 -6.44
C CYS A 248 -8.09 3.48 -6.72
N HIS A 249 -7.80 2.22 -6.37
CA HIS A 249 -6.49 1.61 -6.46
C HIS A 249 -6.35 0.68 -7.66
N TYR A 250 -5.52 1.04 -8.64
CA TYR A 250 -5.29 0.32 -9.89
C TYR A 250 -4.08 -0.62 -9.80
N THR A 251 -4.17 -1.65 -8.97
CA THR A 251 -3.09 -2.61 -8.73
C THR A 251 -2.72 -3.40 -9.98
N GLY A 252 -1.41 -3.63 -10.19
CA GLY A 252 -0.91 -4.43 -11.31
C GLY A 252 -0.83 -3.68 -12.65
N GLY A 253 -0.05 -4.24 -13.58
CA GLY A 253 0.32 -3.53 -14.82
C GLY A 253 -0.83 -3.23 -15.77
N GLY A 254 -1.76 -4.18 -15.96
CA GLY A 254 -2.87 -4.05 -16.92
C GLY A 254 -3.87 -2.95 -16.53
N TRP A 255 -4.19 -2.88 -15.25
CA TRP A 255 -5.19 -1.94 -14.72
C TRP A 255 -4.74 -0.47 -14.73
N LYS A 256 -3.45 -0.22 -14.85
CA LYS A 256 -2.93 1.15 -15.02
C LYS A 256 -3.42 1.79 -16.32
N ILE A 257 -3.67 1.01 -17.35
CA ILE A 257 -4.30 1.51 -18.61
C ILE A 257 -5.76 1.90 -18.35
N ASP A 258 -6.48 1.14 -17.53
CA ASP A 258 -7.85 1.51 -17.17
C ASP A 258 -7.89 2.80 -16.35
N MET A 259 -6.91 3.04 -15.47
CA MET A 259 -6.78 4.31 -14.78
C MET A 259 -6.66 5.49 -15.74
N LEU A 260 -5.80 5.37 -16.78
CA LEU A 260 -5.64 6.40 -17.80
C LEU A 260 -6.96 6.62 -18.57
N ARG A 261 -7.63 5.55 -18.97
CA ARG A 261 -8.94 5.62 -19.64
C ARG A 261 -9.99 6.30 -18.78
N HIS A 262 -10.11 5.92 -17.49
CA HIS A 262 -11.08 6.51 -16.57
C HIS A 262 -10.81 7.99 -16.31
N TYR A 263 -9.54 8.40 -16.30
CA TYR A 263 -9.17 9.80 -16.23
C TYR A 263 -9.61 10.57 -17.46
N GLU A 264 -9.33 10.07 -18.68
CA GLU A 264 -9.77 10.67 -19.94
C GLU A 264 -11.30 10.77 -20.04
N GLU A 265 -12.02 9.81 -19.47
CA GLU A 265 -13.48 9.78 -19.41
C GLU A 265 -14.07 10.63 -18.28
N ASN A 266 -13.26 11.35 -17.51
CA ASN A 266 -13.67 12.17 -16.37
C ASN A 266 -14.49 11.42 -15.31
N LYS A 267 -14.07 10.22 -14.93
CA LYS A 267 -14.78 9.37 -13.97
C LYS A 267 -14.53 9.76 -12.51
N PHE A 268 -13.44 10.45 -12.19
CA PHE A 268 -13.04 10.76 -10.82
C PHE A 268 -13.67 12.07 -10.34
N LYS A 269 -14.39 12.01 -9.22
CA LYS A 269 -15.13 13.14 -8.63
C LYS A 269 -14.22 14.31 -8.28
N ILE A 270 -12.99 14.05 -7.83
CA ILE A 270 -12.04 15.08 -7.42
C ILE A 270 -11.68 16.07 -8.55
N PHE A 271 -11.76 15.62 -9.80
CA PHE A 271 -11.44 16.45 -10.97
C PHE A 271 -12.67 17.10 -11.63
N LEU A 272 -13.87 16.89 -11.07
CA LEU A 272 -15.12 17.41 -11.66
C LEU A 272 -15.50 18.83 -11.18
N LYS A 273 -14.58 19.53 -10.50
CA LYS A 273 -14.81 20.88 -9.94
C LYS A 273 -14.50 22.00 -10.92
#